data_c9475d07d09aa0e3364eff37ccdf02ae
#
_entry.id   c9475d07d09aa0e3364eff37ccdf02ae
#
_cell.length_a   1.000
_cell.length_b   1.000
_cell.length_c   1.000
_cell.angle_alpha   90.00
_cell.angle_beta   90.00
_cell.angle_gamma   90.00
#
_symmetry.space_group_name_H-M   'P 1'
#
loop_
_entity.id
_entity.type
_entity.pdbx_description
1 polymer ?
#
loop_
_entity_poly.entity_id
_entity_poly.type
_entity_poly.pdbx_seq_one_letter_code
_entity_poly.pdbx_strand_id
1 'polypeptide(L)'
;MRRVCLIRHGATRANEARLYCGSSDLPLSDRGLAELLHLREGAGYPERAGYSIYTSGMVRTEQTLKALFGPVAHQVEPDLRELDFGVFELHSYEELAERADYQTWISGDNENQRCPGGESGREMTARVWRAFQRLVGAGDVLIVTHGGPIAAIMAGLFPGEGKNRFQWQSAPGHGYQIELEADGGGLAPRTYRPIPESRPLDHKKGL
;
A
#
# COMPACT_ATOMS: atom_id res chain seq x y z
N MET A 1 3.47 -6.33 -22.46
CA MET A 1 3.89 -6.45 -21.06
C MET A 1 3.60 -5.13 -20.36
N ARG A 2 3.12 -5.12 -19.11
CA ARG A 2 2.88 -3.94 -18.26
C ARG A 2 3.68 -4.08 -16.98
N ARG A 3 4.24 -2.97 -16.52
CA ARG A 3 4.97 -2.91 -15.24
C ARG A 3 4.11 -2.16 -14.23
N VAL A 4 3.99 -2.73 -13.05
CA VAL A 4 3.27 -2.12 -11.93
C VAL A 4 4.25 -1.99 -10.76
N CYS A 5 4.29 -0.81 -10.15
CA CYS A 5 5.04 -0.57 -8.92
C CYS A 5 4.04 -0.13 -7.85
N LEU A 6 3.90 -0.91 -6.78
CA LEU A 6 3.08 -0.58 -5.62
C LEU A 6 4.00 -0.24 -4.44
N ILE A 7 3.79 0.91 -3.80
CA ILE A 7 4.58 1.35 -2.64
C ILE A 7 3.63 1.75 -1.52
N ARG A 8 3.83 1.17 -0.33
CA ARG A 8 3.15 1.61 0.87
C ARG A 8 3.74 2.93 1.36
N HIS A 9 2.90 3.86 1.81
CA HIS A 9 3.36 5.09 2.43
C HIS A 9 4.31 4.83 3.61
N GLY A 10 5.18 5.80 3.93
CA GLY A 10 6.05 5.77 5.10
C GLY A 10 5.27 5.78 6.41
N ALA A 11 5.95 5.53 7.52
CA ALA A 11 5.30 5.45 8.82
C ALA A 11 4.71 6.80 9.26
N THR A 12 3.52 6.75 9.85
CA THR A 12 2.85 7.85 10.55
C THR A 12 2.93 7.62 12.06
N ARG A 13 2.59 8.63 12.87
CA ARG A 13 2.47 8.44 14.32
C ARG A 13 1.45 7.37 14.70
N ALA A 14 0.38 7.21 13.92
CA ALA A 14 -0.58 6.14 14.14
C ALA A 14 0.04 4.75 13.93
N ASN A 15 0.91 4.57 12.92
CA ASN A 15 1.63 3.31 12.73
C ASN A 15 2.57 3.01 13.90
N GLU A 16 3.30 4.01 14.40
CA GLU A 16 4.19 3.87 15.55
C GLU A 16 3.45 3.50 16.83
N ALA A 17 2.28 4.09 17.04
CA ALA A 17 1.40 3.82 18.17
C ALA A 17 0.47 2.60 17.96
N ARG A 18 0.56 1.90 16.83
CA ARG A 18 -0.28 0.74 16.45
C ARG A 18 -1.78 1.03 16.49
N LEU A 19 -2.17 2.23 16.03
CA LEU A 19 -3.56 2.64 15.93
C LEU A 19 -4.15 2.24 14.57
N TYR A 20 -5.44 1.93 14.54
CA TYR A 20 -6.20 1.85 13.31
C TYR A 20 -6.19 3.22 12.62
N CYS A 21 -5.76 3.28 11.38
CA CYS A 21 -5.66 4.54 10.64
C CYS A 21 -5.91 4.29 9.16
N GLY A 22 -7.11 4.52 8.74
CA GLY A 22 -7.53 4.39 7.34
C GLY A 22 -7.93 5.72 6.75
N SER A 23 -9.14 6.19 7.05
CA SER A 23 -9.72 7.45 6.55
C SER A 23 -9.12 8.70 7.20
N SER A 24 -8.52 8.58 8.38
CA SER A 24 -7.82 9.68 9.05
C SER A 24 -6.58 10.11 8.25
N ASP A 25 -6.53 11.39 7.87
CA ASP A 25 -5.46 11.92 7.02
C ASP A 25 -4.30 12.48 7.83
N LEU A 26 -3.45 11.60 8.35
CA LEU A 26 -2.27 11.94 9.14
C LEU A 26 -1.02 12.04 8.25
N PRO A 27 -0.10 13.00 8.55
CA PRO A 27 1.19 13.08 7.88
C PRO A 27 2.14 11.96 8.32
N LEU A 28 3.23 11.81 7.59
CA LEU A 28 4.35 11.00 8.05
C LEU A 28 4.85 11.50 9.39
N SER A 29 5.34 10.60 10.24
CA SER A 29 6.14 10.97 11.39
C SER A 29 7.54 11.42 10.97
N ASP A 30 8.23 12.17 11.83
CA ASP A 30 9.62 12.55 11.56
C ASP A 30 10.52 11.33 11.36
N ARG A 31 10.30 10.30 12.16
CA ARG A 31 10.99 9.01 12.02
C ARG A 31 10.63 8.33 10.70
N GLY A 32 9.35 8.26 10.34
CA GLY A 32 8.90 7.65 9.08
C GLY A 32 9.47 8.36 7.85
N LEU A 33 9.58 9.69 7.90
CA LEU A 33 10.25 10.45 6.85
C LEU A 33 11.75 10.15 6.79
N ALA A 34 12.44 10.10 7.93
CA ALA A 34 13.87 9.76 7.98
C ALA A 34 14.13 8.35 7.45
N GLU A 35 13.30 7.37 7.80
CA GLU A 35 13.39 5.99 7.30
C GLU A 35 13.21 5.93 5.77
N LEU A 36 12.25 6.67 5.18
CA LEU A 36 12.09 6.75 3.73
C LEU A 36 13.31 7.35 3.02
N LEU A 37 13.90 8.41 3.58
CA LEU A 37 15.08 9.02 3.01
C LEU A 37 16.28 8.05 3.04
N HIS A 38 16.45 7.32 4.13
CA HIS A 38 17.46 6.28 4.26
C HIS A 38 17.25 5.14 3.25
N LEU A 39 16.00 4.66 3.09
CA LEU A 39 15.66 3.65 2.08
C LEU A 39 15.97 4.13 0.66
N ARG A 40 15.65 5.39 0.35
CA ARG A 40 15.96 5.97 -0.97
C ARG A 40 17.46 5.97 -1.27
N GLU A 41 18.30 6.24 -0.29
CA GLU A 41 19.76 6.29 -0.46
C GLU A 41 20.39 4.89 -0.58
N GLY A 42 19.90 3.94 0.22
CA GLY A 42 20.47 2.59 0.37
C GLY A 42 19.85 1.53 -0.51
N ALA A 43 18.72 1.78 -1.16
CA ALA A 43 17.93 0.73 -1.79
C ALA A 43 17.52 1.08 -3.24
N GLY A 44 17.27 0.02 -4.03
CA GLY A 44 16.85 0.13 -5.43
C GLY A 44 15.33 0.27 -5.55
N TYR A 45 14.81 1.51 -5.57
CA TYR A 45 13.49 1.78 -6.13
C TYR A 45 13.55 1.78 -7.66
N PRO A 46 12.46 1.41 -8.36
CA PRO A 46 12.43 1.49 -9.81
C PRO A 46 12.56 2.94 -10.28
N GLU A 47 13.23 3.13 -11.41
CA GLU A 47 13.23 4.42 -12.08
C GLU A 47 11.81 4.81 -12.48
N ARG A 48 11.43 6.06 -12.22
CA ARG A 48 10.08 6.58 -12.50
C ARG A 48 9.79 6.78 -13.99
N ALA A 49 10.81 6.77 -14.84
CA ALA A 49 10.65 7.01 -16.27
C ALA A 49 9.75 5.95 -16.92
N GLY A 50 8.75 6.41 -17.66
CA GLY A 50 7.79 5.56 -18.36
C GLY A 50 6.60 5.10 -17.53
N TYR A 51 6.52 5.48 -16.24
CA TYR A 51 5.36 5.21 -15.40
C TYR A 51 4.38 6.40 -15.39
N SER A 52 3.10 6.11 -15.47
CA SER A 52 2.05 7.01 -14.96
C SER A 52 1.99 6.87 -13.45
N ILE A 53 2.09 7.99 -12.73
CA ILE A 53 2.26 8.00 -11.27
C ILE A 53 0.95 8.38 -10.60
N TYR A 54 0.57 7.62 -9.58
CA TYR A 54 -0.66 7.80 -8.83
C TYR A 54 -0.42 7.76 -7.32
N THR A 55 -1.22 8.54 -6.59
CA THR A 55 -1.34 8.46 -5.14
C THR A 55 -2.80 8.29 -4.75
N SER A 56 -3.07 7.95 -3.49
CA SER A 56 -4.44 7.95 -2.96
C SER A 56 -4.96 9.36 -2.62
N GLY A 57 -4.12 10.40 -2.73
CA GLY A 57 -4.40 11.78 -2.34
C GLY A 57 -4.33 12.04 -0.85
N MET A 58 -4.00 11.06 -0.01
CA MET A 58 -3.79 11.28 1.41
C MET A 58 -2.40 11.86 1.67
N VAL A 59 -2.29 12.77 2.65
CA VAL A 59 -1.05 13.52 2.90
C VAL A 59 0.17 12.60 3.07
N ARG A 60 0.03 11.45 3.73
CA ARG A 60 1.10 10.47 3.91
C ARG A 60 1.58 9.85 2.59
N THR A 61 0.69 9.67 1.59
CA THR A 61 1.07 9.15 0.28
C THR A 61 1.76 10.21 -0.58
N GLU A 62 1.29 11.46 -0.51
CA GLU A 62 1.91 12.62 -1.16
C GLU A 62 3.33 12.88 -0.63
N GLN A 63 3.48 12.86 0.70
CA GLN A 63 4.78 13.04 1.33
C GLN A 63 5.74 11.89 1.00
N THR A 64 5.24 10.66 0.92
CA THR A 64 6.04 9.50 0.54
C THR A 64 6.53 9.61 -0.90
N LEU A 65 5.64 9.94 -1.84
CA LEU A 65 6.01 10.15 -3.24
C LEU A 65 7.11 11.21 -3.35
N LYS A 66 6.92 12.36 -2.68
CA LYS A 66 7.90 13.46 -2.68
C LYS A 66 9.24 13.04 -2.05
N ALA A 67 9.22 12.28 -0.95
CA ALA A 67 10.42 11.82 -0.26
C ALA A 67 11.24 10.87 -1.13
N LEU A 68 10.59 9.92 -1.82
CA LEU A 68 11.27 8.90 -2.62
C LEU A 68 11.72 9.39 -3.99
N PHE A 69 10.91 10.20 -4.67
CA PHE A 69 11.10 10.54 -6.08
C PHE A 69 11.27 12.05 -6.35
N GLY A 70 11.20 12.88 -5.31
CA GLY A 70 11.20 14.33 -5.45
C GLY A 70 9.86 14.88 -6.00
N PRO A 71 9.83 16.16 -6.38
CA PRO A 71 8.67 16.75 -7.06
C PRO A 71 8.46 16.06 -8.41
N VAL A 72 7.28 15.47 -8.61
CA VAL A 72 6.92 14.76 -9.84
C VAL A 72 5.44 14.94 -10.13
N ALA A 73 5.09 15.10 -11.40
CA ALA A 73 3.70 15.14 -11.83
C ALA A 73 3.04 13.78 -11.59
N HIS A 74 1.88 13.78 -10.97
CA HIS A 74 1.11 12.58 -10.66
C HIS A 74 -0.39 12.89 -10.64
N GLN A 75 -1.19 11.85 -10.53
CA GLN A 75 -2.64 11.95 -10.43
C GLN A 75 -3.12 11.36 -9.10
N VAL A 76 -4.21 11.90 -8.58
CA VAL A 76 -4.86 11.39 -7.37
C VAL A 76 -5.96 10.40 -7.78
N GLU A 77 -5.93 9.21 -7.19
CA GLU A 77 -6.95 8.17 -7.33
C GLU A 77 -7.51 7.81 -5.94
N PRO A 78 -8.62 8.41 -5.52
CA PRO A 78 -9.17 8.21 -4.17
C PRO A 78 -9.60 6.77 -3.86
N ASP A 79 -9.96 5.98 -4.87
CA ASP A 79 -10.31 4.57 -4.71
C ASP A 79 -9.12 3.70 -4.24
N LEU A 80 -7.89 4.26 -4.22
CA LEU A 80 -6.69 3.61 -3.67
C LEU A 80 -6.45 3.93 -2.18
N ARG A 81 -7.38 4.58 -1.47
CA ARG A 81 -7.27 4.85 -0.02
C ARG A 81 -7.36 3.57 0.80
N GLU A 82 -6.83 3.63 2.03
CA GLU A 82 -6.92 2.55 3.02
C GLU A 82 -8.37 2.26 3.40
N LEU A 83 -8.61 1.11 4.05
CA LEU A 83 -9.89 0.77 4.66
C LEU A 83 -10.32 1.86 5.63
N ASP A 84 -11.56 2.33 5.51
CA ASP A 84 -12.16 3.22 6.50
C ASP A 84 -12.57 2.42 7.74
N PHE A 85 -11.85 2.64 8.86
CA PHE A 85 -12.13 1.96 10.12
C PHE A 85 -13.26 2.60 10.94
N GLY A 86 -13.90 3.66 10.43
CA GLY A 86 -15.06 4.30 11.05
C GLY A 86 -14.79 4.68 12.51
N VAL A 87 -15.62 4.19 13.43
CA VAL A 87 -15.49 4.51 14.86
C VAL A 87 -14.27 3.93 15.55
N PHE A 88 -13.48 3.09 14.87
CA PHE A 88 -12.24 2.52 15.39
C PHE A 88 -11.01 3.33 14.97
N GLU A 89 -11.17 4.36 14.13
CA GLU A 89 -10.07 5.24 13.74
C GLU A 89 -9.35 5.84 14.94
N LEU A 90 -8.01 5.83 14.88
CA LEU A 90 -7.09 6.37 15.87
C LEU A 90 -7.20 5.76 17.28
N HIS A 91 -7.73 4.55 17.37
CA HIS A 91 -7.70 3.75 18.58
C HIS A 91 -6.78 2.54 18.41
N SER A 92 -6.16 2.10 19.49
CA SER A 92 -5.39 0.86 19.54
C SER A 92 -6.29 -0.37 19.78
N TYR A 93 -5.70 -1.57 19.56
CA TYR A 93 -6.37 -2.82 19.92
C TYR A 93 -6.73 -2.84 21.40
N GLU A 94 -5.82 -2.41 22.25
CA GLU A 94 -5.99 -2.42 23.71
C GLU A 94 -7.15 -1.51 24.16
N GLU A 95 -7.28 -0.33 23.53
CA GLU A 95 -8.38 0.60 23.82
C GLU A 95 -9.74 0.08 23.35
N LEU A 96 -9.76 -0.72 22.30
CA LEU A 96 -10.99 -1.27 21.72
C LEU A 96 -11.36 -2.65 22.27
N ALA A 97 -10.44 -3.34 22.95
CA ALA A 97 -10.57 -4.76 23.31
C ALA A 97 -11.86 -5.09 24.09
N GLU A 98 -12.31 -4.21 24.97
CA GLU A 98 -13.51 -4.41 25.78
C GLU A 98 -14.82 -3.90 25.12
N ARG A 99 -14.74 -3.30 23.94
CA ARG A 99 -15.92 -2.79 23.22
C ARG A 99 -16.67 -3.91 22.51
N ALA A 100 -17.94 -4.03 22.76
CA ALA A 100 -18.79 -5.09 22.17
C ALA A 100 -18.88 -5.02 20.65
N ASP A 101 -18.94 -3.79 20.06
CA ASP A 101 -18.97 -3.59 18.63
C ASP A 101 -17.64 -3.98 17.97
N TYR A 102 -16.52 -3.70 18.62
CA TYR A 102 -15.20 -4.11 18.17
C TYR A 102 -15.01 -5.62 18.24
N GLN A 103 -15.42 -6.26 19.37
CA GLN A 103 -15.36 -7.71 19.52
C GLN A 103 -16.21 -8.42 18.45
N THR A 104 -17.38 -7.89 18.15
CA THR A 104 -18.23 -8.41 17.08
C THR A 104 -17.53 -8.31 15.71
N TRP A 105 -16.88 -7.20 15.44
CA TRP A 105 -16.17 -6.98 14.16
C TRP A 105 -14.92 -7.84 14.03
N ILE A 106 -14.06 -7.92 15.08
CA ILE A 106 -12.75 -8.60 14.99
C ILE A 106 -12.88 -10.13 15.06
N SER A 107 -13.89 -10.66 15.77
CA SER A 107 -14.15 -12.11 15.87
C SER A 107 -15.01 -12.64 14.75
N GLY A 108 -15.67 -11.74 13.99
CA GLY A 108 -16.52 -12.08 12.87
C GLY A 108 -15.78 -12.15 11.54
N ASP A 109 -16.55 -12.23 10.45
CA ASP A 109 -16.05 -12.12 9.08
C ASP A 109 -15.89 -10.64 8.70
N ASN A 110 -14.76 -10.03 9.12
CA ASN A 110 -14.47 -8.62 8.84
C ASN A 110 -14.19 -8.33 7.35
N GLU A 111 -14.11 -9.35 6.50
CA GLU A 111 -14.14 -9.16 5.04
C GLU A 111 -15.54 -8.72 4.59
N ASN A 112 -16.59 -9.26 5.18
CA ASN A 112 -17.98 -8.95 4.84
C ASN A 112 -18.64 -7.96 5.80
N GLN A 113 -18.18 -7.91 7.04
CA GLN A 113 -18.74 -7.06 8.08
C GLN A 113 -18.05 -5.69 8.08
N ARG A 114 -18.85 -4.63 7.99
CA ARG A 114 -18.34 -3.25 8.07
C ARG A 114 -17.85 -2.90 9.47
N CYS A 115 -16.79 -2.10 9.52
CA CYS A 115 -16.55 -1.28 10.70
C CYS A 115 -17.76 -0.35 10.90
N PRO A 116 -18.26 -0.17 12.12
CA PRO A 116 -19.34 0.80 12.36
C PRO A 116 -18.93 2.19 11.88
N GLY A 117 -19.73 2.77 10.97
CA GLY A 117 -19.43 4.06 10.34
C GLY A 117 -18.33 4.05 9.28
N GLY A 118 -17.81 2.87 8.91
CA GLY A 118 -16.73 2.71 7.95
C GLY A 118 -17.04 1.69 6.84
N GLU A 119 -16.01 0.98 6.37
CA GLU A 119 -16.05 -0.01 5.29
C GLU A 119 -15.87 -1.44 5.79
N SER A 120 -16.27 -2.41 4.96
CA SER A 120 -15.83 -3.80 5.04
C SER A 120 -14.59 -4.04 4.15
N GLY A 121 -13.85 -5.11 4.41
CA GLY A 121 -12.73 -5.53 3.57
C GLY A 121 -13.14 -5.74 2.11
N ARG A 122 -14.33 -6.30 1.87
CA ARG A 122 -14.88 -6.51 0.52
C ARG A 122 -15.16 -5.20 -0.23
N GLU A 123 -15.70 -4.20 0.44
CA GLU A 123 -15.97 -2.91 -0.18
C GLU A 123 -14.67 -2.20 -0.56
N MET A 124 -13.70 -2.17 0.34
CA MET A 124 -12.37 -1.66 0.06
C MET A 124 -11.73 -2.41 -1.11
N THR A 125 -11.72 -3.74 -1.08
CA THR A 125 -11.15 -4.58 -2.15
C THR A 125 -11.84 -4.30 -3.49
N ALA A 126 -13.16 -4.16 -3.51
CA ALA A 126 -13.90 -3.91 -4.75
C ALA A 126 -13.57 -2.55 -5.38
N ARG A 127 -13.46 -1.45 -4.59
CA ARG A 127 -13.09 -0.13 -5.14
C ARG A 127 -11.64 -0.11 -5.60
N VAL A 128 -10.73 -0.67 -4.79
CA VAL A 128 -9.30 -0.76 -5.12
C VAL A 128 -9.08 -1.56 -6.41
N TRP A 129 -9.76 -2.71 -6.55
CA TRP A 129 -9.62 -3.56 -7.73
C TRP A 129 -10.11 -2.87 -9.00
N ARG A 130 -11.27 -2.19 -8.95
CA ARG A 130 -11.77 -1.40 -10.10
C ARG A 130 -10.79 -0.30 -10.51
N ALA A 131 -10.26 0.45 -9.53
CA ALA A 131 -9.24 1.47 -9.80
C ALA A 131 -8.00 0.85 -10.43
N PHE A 132 -7.45 -0.19 -9.82
CA PHE A 132 -6.26 -0.89 -10.32
C PHE A 132 -6.42 -1.35 -11.77
N GLN A 133 -7.51 -2.06 -12.11
CA GLN A 133 -7.77 -2.52 -13.47
C GLN A 133 -7.82 -1.37 -14.49
N ARG A 134 -8.48 -0.26 -14.13
CA ARG A 134 -8.54 0.94 -14.97
C ARG A 134 -7.16 1.53 -15.23
N LEU A 135 -6.34 1.66 -14.18
CA LEU A 135 -5.02 2.26 -14.27
C LEU A 135 -4.04 1.42 -15.10
N VAL A 136 -3.96 0.12 -14.84
CA VAL A 136 -3.04 -0.79 -15.58
C VAL A 136 -3.47 -0.97 -17.04
N GLY A 137 -4.74 -0.81 -17.34
CA GLY A 137 -5.25 -0.81 -18.71
C GLY A 137 -4.67 0.33 -19.55
N ALA A 138 -4.38 1.47 -18.94
CA ALA A 138 -3.84 2.66 -19.61
C ALA A 138 -2.33 2.59 -19.85
N GLY A 139 -1.54 1.88 -19.02
CA GLY A 139 -0.07 1.83 -19.17
C GLY A 139 0.67 1.24 -17.99
N ASP A 140 1.97 1.47 -17.94
CA ASP A 140 2.81 1.18 -16.78
C ASP A 140 2.47 2.16 -15.65
N VAL A 141 2.31 1.66 -14.42
CA VAL A 141 1.85 2.47 -13.29
C VAL A 141 2.75 2.35 -12.06
N LEU A 142 3.05 3.48 -11.43
CA LEU A 142 3.65 3.57 -10.12
C LEU A 142 2.60 4.15 -9.17
N ILE A 143 2.26 3.40 -8.13
CA ILE A 143 1.18 3.72 -7.20
C ILE A 143 1.74 3.81 -5.79
N VAL A 144 1.62 4.98 -5.15
CA VAL A 144 1.89 5.14 -3.71
C VAL A 144 0.56 5.09 -2.96
N THR A 145 0.39 4.06 -2.14
CA THR A 145 -0.88 3.74 -1.48
C THR A 145 -0.66 3.18 -0.07
N HIS A 146 -1.48 2.25 0.39
CA HIS A 146 -1.57 1.77 1.77
C HIS A 146 -1.43 0.25 1.84
N GLY A 147 -1.36 -0.30 3.06
CA GLY A 147 -1.17 -1.72 3.30
C GLY A 147 -2.34 -2.58 2.81
N GLY A 148 -3.58 -2.19 3.13
CA GLY A 148 -4.78 -2.91 2.71
C GLY A 148 -4.96 -2.96 1.19
N PRO A 149 -4.92 -1.84 0.47
CA PRO A 149 -4.96 -1.81 -0.99
C PRO A 149 -3.88 -2.65 -1.67
N ILE A 150 -2.62 -2.57 -1.20
CA ILE A 150 -1.55 -3.42 -1.74
C ILE A 150 -1.88 -4.90 -1.53
N ALA A 151 -2.30 -5.27 -0.33
CA ALA A 151 -2.65 -6.65 -0.01
C ALA A 151 -3.83 -7.16 -0.86
N ALA A 152 -4.85 -6.32 -1.09
CA ALA A 152 -5.99 -6.65 -1.95
C ALA A 152 -5.57 -6.90 -3.41
N ILE A 153 -4.71 -6.03 -3.97
CA ILE A 153 -4.18 -6.18 -5.33
C ILE A 153 -3.34 -7.45 -5.44
N MET A 154 -2.41 -7.69 -4.50
CA MET A 154 -1.53 -8.84 -4.52
C MET A 154 -2.30 -10.16 -4.37
N ALA A 155 -3.26 -10.23 -3.45
CA ALA A 155 -4.10 -11.42 -3.27
C ALA A 155 -4.96 -11.71 -4.52
N GLY A 156 -5.47 -10.67 -5.19
CA GLY A 156 -6.23 -10.80 -6.43
C GLY A 156 -5.39 -11.23 -7.62
N LEU A 157 -4.14 -10.76 -7.71
CA LEU A 157 -3.23 -11.15 -8.80
C LEU A 157 -2.62 -12.55 -8.60
N PHE A 158 -2.31 -12.95 -7.37
CA PHE A 158 -1.59 -14.18 -7.05
C PHE A 158 -2.36 -15.10 -6.09
N PRO A 159 -3.59 -15.51 -6.44
CA PRO A 159 -4.41 -16.37 -5.55
C PRO A 159 -3.77 -17.75 -5.31
N GLY A 160 -2.94 -18.23 -6.24
CA GLY A 160 -2.24 -19.51 -6.14
C GLY A 160 -1.11 -19.55 -5.09
N GLU A 161 -0.68 -18.40 -4.56
CA GLU A 161 0.35 -18.34 -3.50
C GLU A 161 -0.15 -18.82 -2.13
N GLY A 162 -1.46 -18.95 -1.95
CA GLY A 162 -2.06 -19.36 -0.68
C GLY A 162 -1.84 -18.40 0.50
N LYS A 163 -1.37 -17.19 0.22
CA LYS A 163 -1.13 -16.14 1.20
C LYS A 163 -2.43 -15.41 1.55
N ASN A 164 -2.67 -15.21 2.84
CA ASN A 164 -3.73 -14.31 3.27
C ASN A 164 -3.31 -12.83 3.10
N ARG A 165 -4.26 -11.90 3.23
CA ARG A 165 -4.00 -10.47 3.04
C ARG A 165 -2.95 -9.89 4.00
N PHE A 166 -2.80 -10.43 5.20
CA PHE A 166 -1.80 -9.94 6.16
C PHE A 166 -0.37 -10.29 5.73
N GLN A 167 -0.21 -11.41 5.05
CA GLN A 167 1.09 -11.85 4.51
C GLN A 167 1.51 -11.05 3.27
N TRP A 168 0.57 -10.35 2.64
CA TRP A 168 0.84 -9.44 1.54
C TRP A 168 1.10 -7.98 1.97
N GLN A 169 0.88 -7.66 3.24
CA GLN A 169 1.16 -6.31 3.73
C GLN A 169 2.66 -6.04 3.74
N SER A 170 3.08 -5.02 3.01
CA SER A 170 4.46 -4.54 3.02
C SER A 170 4.72 -3.63 4.22
N ALA A 171 6.00 -3.52 4.64
CA ALA A 171 6.42 -2.50 5.59
C ALA A 171 6.27 -1.07 5.02
N PRO A 172 6.20 -0.03 5.86
CA PRO A 172 6.21 1.36 5.38
C PRO A 172 7.41 1.63 4.45
N GLY A 173 7.16 2.32 3.34
CA GLY A 173 8.16 2.56 2.31
C GLY A 173 8.43 1.37 1.37
N HIS A 174 7.96 0.18 1.69
CA HIS A 174 8.14 -1.03 0.89
C HIS A 174 6.92 -1.35 0.04
N GLY A 175 7.08 -2.31 -0.88
CA GLY A 175 5.99 -2.73 -1.75
C GLY A 175 6.42 -3.81 -2.73
N TYR A 176 5.85 -3.76 -3.93
CA TYR A 176 6.08 -4.77 -4.96
C TYR A 176 6.23 -4.14 -6.34
N GLN A 177 7.15 -4.68 -7.11
CA GLN A 177 7.18 -4.50 -8.56
C GLN A 177 6.62 -5.76 -9.21
N ILE A 178 5.66 -5.58 -10.12
CA ILE A 178 4.88 -6.66 -10.73
C ILE A 178 4.99 -6.51 -12.26
N GLU A 179 5.09 -7.64 -12.94
CA GLU A 179 4.97 -7.71 -14.39
C GLU A 179 3.66 -8.39 -14.75
N LEU A 180 2.89 -7.74 -15.63
CA LEU A 180 1.65 -8.28 -16.20
C LEU A 180 1.86 -8.50 -17.70
N GLU A 181 1.28 -9.56 -18.24
CA GLU A 181 1.29 -9.83 -19.68
C GLU A 181 -0.12 -9.92 -20.25
N ALA A 182 -0.26 -9.69 -21.54
CA ALA A 182 -1.55 -9.86 -22.21
C ALA A 182 -1.92 -11.35 -22.25
N ASP A 183 -3.15 -11.66 -21.82
CA ASP A 183 -3.71 -13.02 -21.84
C ASP A 183 -5.16 -12.96 -22.32
N GLY A 184 -5.40 -13.41 -23.53
CA GLY A 184 -6.72 -13.73 -24.11
C GLY A 184 -7.82 -12.66 -24.04
N GLY A 185 -7.50 -11.42 -23.70
CA GLY A 185 -8.46 -10.30 -23.56
C GLY A 185 -8.29 -9.48 -22.29
N GLY A 186 -7.27 -9.80 -21.47
CA GLY A 186 -6.95 -9.08 -20.25
C GLY A 186 -5.46 -8.99 -19.96
N LEU A 187 -5.12 -8.68 -18.72
CA LEU A 187 -3.75 -8.71 -18.20
C LEU A 187 -3.67 -9.75 -17.09
N ALA A 188 -2.78 -10.73 -17.25
CA ALA A 188 -2.48 -11.75 -16.25
C ALA A 188 -1.15 -11.47 -15.54
N PRO A 189 -1.02 -11.79 -14.25
CA PRO A 189 0.24 -11.64 -13.54
C PRO A 189 1.25 -12.69 -14.01
N ARG A 190 2.49 -12.23 -14.27
CA ARG A 190 3.60 -13.10 -14.66
C ARG A 190 4.54 -13.34 -13.48
N THR A 191 4.97 -12.26 -12.84
CA THR A 191 5.92 -12.33 -11.72
C THR A 191 5.81 -11.09 -10.85
N TYR A 192 6.34 -11.17 -9.63
CA TYR A 192 6.52 -10.02 -8.75
C TYR A 192 7.83 -10.16 -7.97
N ARG A 193 8.31 -9.02 -7.46
CA ARG A 193 9.43 -8.95 -6.50
C ARG A 193 9.17 -7.86 -5.47
N PRO A 194 9.63 -8.05 -4.22
CA PRO A 194 9.59 -6.98 -3.22
C PRO A 194 10.46 -5.80 -3.62
N ILE A 195 10.06 -4.59 -3.21
CA ILE A 195 10.84 -3.36 -3.35
C ILE A 195 10.83 -2.57 -2.03
N PRO A 196 11.87 -1.74 -1.76
CA PRO A 196 13.08 -1.60 -2.56
C PRO A 196 13.94 -2.87 -2.49
N GLU A 197 14.71 -3.11 -3.54
CA GLU A 197 15.71 -4.17 -3.49
C GLU A 197 16.86 -3.75 -2.57
N SER A 198 17.27 -4.64 -1.69
CA SER A 198 18.52 -4.46 -0.93
C SER A 198 19.67 -4.37 -1.91
N ARG A 199 20.35 -3.23 -2.00
CA ARG A 199 21.61 -3.18 -2.72
C ARG A 199 22.61 -4.09 -2.00
N PRO A 200 23.35 -4.95 -2.70
CA PRO A 200 24.46 -5.65 -2.10
C PRO A 200 25.36 -4.61 -1.45
N LEU A 201 25.69 -4.79 -0.18
CA LEU A 201 26.70 -3.97 0.49
C LEU A 201 27.99 -4.13 -0.34
N ASP A 202 28.43 -3.06 -0.96
CA ASP A 202 29.70 -3.02 -1.70
C ASP A 202 30.83 -3.14 -0.67
N HIS A 203 31.25 -4.37 -0.40
CA HIS A 203 32.40 -4.68 0.48
C HIS A 203 33.75 -4.28 -0.15
N LYS A 204 33.74 -3.33 -1.09
CA LYS A 204 34.94 -2.78 -1.71
C LYS A 204 35.10 -1.29 -1.39
N LYS A 205 35.42 -0.95 -0.14
CA LYS A 205 36.24 0.20 0.20
C LYS A 205 36.86 -0.03 1.59
N GLY A 206 37.98 -0.66 1.59
CA GLY A 206 38.80 -0.85 2.79
C GLY A 206 40.09 -1.61 2.46
N LEU A 207 40.98 -0.98 1.73
CA LEU A 207 42.44 -1.18 1.74
C LEU A 207 43.08 0.17 1.50
#